data_01cb4d3c1b42ddb689486f701b574b67
#
_entry.id   01cb4d3c1b42ddb689486f701b574b67
#
_cell.length_a   1.000
_cell.length_b   1.000
_cell.length_c   1.000
_cell.angle_alpha   90.00
_cell.angle_beta   90.00
_cell.angle_gamma   90.00
#
_symmetry.space_group_name_H-M   'P 1'
#
loop_
_entity.id
_entity.type
_entity.pdbx_description
1 polymer ?
#
loop_
_entity_poly.entity_id
_entity_poly.type
_entity_poly.pdbx_seq_one_letter_code
_entity_poly.pdbx_strand_id
1 'polypeptide(L)'
;MYSIKNGLMHDGEKKVFALGQSYYPSFHPSKFPVMPDGDRIGEMKKDLRGMKDMGFNHVRFAALGSVSLENGEVKVDTPFIDAMIEEAGRIGLSVSVRLHGFTVNLRGFEDADMISWNGKKYGEEEEKRWCDFVRTTLYHEGINEDNRAYSEALAKHYKKYKNVVGFQIYNEPHYPGRIVYDYHEKTIAAYRKWAVERGVLTEDEAREYQPPRSRHEQSDEMWAYWCLFSMESLTKFLNSASDATKEGAPEHATFTCFTSDAIDRINAMRGVDYFGNTKAMDILGYTCYIRGVGADYFPMCLQVDTAVSAAKLGGRECWCIELDSRTYIPHYIFNRNTYATLGTGLKGLVYYQWRGDCPVPGVPYPNSCGLLNYDGTKTNNYDNAAMVVSFINKMSDVLMSVERVHDGVGLLHSDFASFLIDARENSDKQCYNDDVKNSYITEYTQTYKDLRDGRYNVDIVNAEHLNSNDFGIKVLFVPRYEYLSREEKAAVDNFQQSGGIVYRLVGTGHLTNGFGFKVLGTTYARYEDSVYDIALSATDACEKNGIQAKVHCDERTVGVQMLEGGGKKLIILTNIAAVRERNSCKLKVDFEFKTATLHTFDGMGKLTVTDNEISVTDITDGAIIILR
;
A
#
# COMPACT_ATOMS: atom_id res chain seq x y z
N MET A 1 -26.77 -4.68 -9.01
CA MET A 1 -26.14 -3.34 -9.19
C MET A 1 -25.07 -3.20 -8.13
N TYR A 2 -23.86 -2.89 -8.55
CA TYR A 2 -22.74 -2.76 -7.63
C TYR A 2 -22.81 -1.50 -6.77
N SER A 3 -22.33 -1.59 -5.54
CA SER A 3 -22.13 -0.48 -4.59
C SER A 3 -20.97 -0.83 -3.66
N ILE A 4 -20.39 0.17 -2.98
CA ILE A 4 -19.42 -0.04 -1.91
C ILE A 4 -20.06 0.42 -0.60
N LYS A 5 -20.10 -0.47 0.41
CA LYS A 5 -20.60 -0.20 1.75
C LYS A 5 -19.57 -0.64 2.77
N ASN A 6 -19.12 0.25 3.63
CA ASN A 6 -18.04 0.00 4.61
C ASN A 6 -16.77 -0.61 3.97
N GLY A 7 -16.35 -0.08 2.81
CA GLY A 7 -15.17 -0.56 2.08
C GLY A 7 -15.34 -1.90 1.34
N LEU A 8 -16.49 -2.54 1.43
CA LEU A 8 -16.80 -3.83 0.78
C LEU A 8 -17.66 -3.62 -0.47
N MET A 9 -17.29 -4.27 -1.57
CA MET A 9 -18.11 -4.25 -2.77
C MET A 9 -19.30 -5.22 -2.65
N HIS A 10 -20.46 -4.75 -3.09
CA HIS A 10 -21.72 -5.50 -3.10
C HIS A 10 -22.29 -5.58 -4.52
N ASP A 11 -22.89 -6.72 -4.87
CA ASP A 11 -23.81 -6.85 -6.00
C ASP A 11 -25.22 -7.10 -5.44
N GLY A 12 -26.04 -6.06 -5.44
CA GLY A 12 -27.27 -6.05 -4.62
C GLY A 12 -26.92 -6.15 -3.14
N GLU A 13 -27.46 -7.17 -2.47
CA GLU A 13 -27.17 -7.44 -1.05
C GLU A 13 -25.96 -8.39 -0.84
N LYS A 14 -25.45 -9.00 -1.90
CA LYS A 14 -24.36 -9.96 -1.81
C LYS A 14 -23.02 -9.25 -1.78
N LYS A 15 -22.19 -9.54 -0.76
CA LYS A 15 -20.77 -9.13 -0.76
C LYS A 15 -20.03 -9.90 -1.84
N VAL A 16 -19.23 -9.19 -2.63
CA VAL A 16 -18.41 -9.77 -3.71
C VAL A 16 -16.98 -9.25 -3.62
N PHE A 17 -16.02 -10.09 -3.93
CA PHE A 17 -14.64 -9.67 -4.01
C PHE A 17 -14.47 -8.68 -5.18
N ALA A 18 -13.92 -7.50 -4.91
CA ALA A 18 -13.67 -6.51 -5.95
C ALA A 18 -12.47 -6.98 -6.79
N LEU A 19 -12.72 -7.43 -8.01
CA LEU A 19 -11.68 -7.92 -8.91
C LEU A 19 -11.68 -7.09 -10.18
N GLY A 20 -10.65 -6.28 -10.36
CA GLY A 20 -10.64 -5.25 -11.38
C GLY A 20 -9.39 -5.13 -12.21
N GLN A 21 -9.49 -4.26 -13.19
CA GLN A 21 -8.39 -3.81 -14.04
C GLN A 21 -8.32 -2.28 -14.10
N SER A 22 -7.11 -1.75 -14.06
CA SER A 22 -6.85 -0.36 -14.46
C SER A 22 -6.93 -0.25 -15.98
N TYR A 23 -7.56 0.80 -16.47
CA TYR A 23 -7.70 1.02 -17.90
C TYR A 23 -7.43 2.48 -18.27
N TYR A 24 -6.26 2.71 -18.83
CA TYR A 24 -5.77 4.00 -19.32
C TYR A 24 -5.32 3.85 -20.77
N PRO A 25 -6.25 3.70 -21.71
CA PRO A 25 -5.88 3.36 -23.08
C PRO A 25 -5.00 4.43 -23.71
N SER A 26 -3.94 4.01 -24.37
CA SER A 26 -3.00 4.91 -25.07
C SER A 26 -3.65 5.71 -26.18
N PHE A 27 -4.74 5.22 -26.73
CA PHE A 27 -5.54 5.95 -27.73
C PHE A 27 -6.49 7.01 -27.13
N HIS A 28 -6.44 7.25 -25.80
CA HIS A 28 -7.19 8.35 -25.22
C HIS A 28 -6.69 9.69 -25.78
N PRO A 29 -7.59 10.59 -26.26
CA PRO A 29 -7.20 11.82 -26.98
C PRO A 29 -6.25 12.74 -26.22
N SER A 30 -6.38 12.81 -24.88
CA SER A 30 -5.53 13.67 -24.03
C SER A 30 -4.18 13.06 -23.69
N LYS A 31 -3.99 11.76 -23.90
CA LYS A 31 -2.77 11.04 -23.49
C LYS A 31 -1.75 10.98 -24.62
N PHE A 32 -2.21 10.66 -25.83
CA PHE A 32 -1.37 10.53 -27.02
C PHE A 32 -2.13 11.00 -28.26
N PRO A 33 -1.82 12.16 -28.82
CA PRO A 33 -2.51 12.69 -30.01
C PRO A 33 -2.23 11.88 -31.28
N VAL A 34 -1.27 10.97 -31.26
CA VAL A 34 -0.77 10.25 -32.44
C VAL A 34 -1.26 8.79 -32.44
N MET A 35 -2.56 8.56 -32.30
CA MET A 35 -3.08 7.26 -32.73
C MET A 35 -3.55 7.36 -34.19
N PRO A 36 -3.29 6.31 -35.03
CA PRO A 36 -3.86 6.26 -36.37
C PRO A 36 -5.37 6.48 -36.33
N ASP A 37 -5.92 7.06 -37.39
CA ASP A 37 -7.36 7.26 -37.58
C ASP A 37 -8.09 5.92 -37.44
N GLY A 38 -8.55 5.63 -36.22
CA GLY A 38 -9.22 4.41 -35.85
C GLY A 38 -10.47 4.66 -35.03
N ASP A 39 -11.36 3.70 -35.00
CA ASP A 39 -12.57 3.73 -34.18
C ASP A 39 -12.19 3.54 -32.67
N ARG A 40 -11.77 4.64 -32.03
CA ARG A 40 -11.39 4.67 -30.61
C ARG A 40 -12.50 4.17 -29.68
N ILE A 41 -13.75 4.49 -30.04
CA ILE A 41 -14.92 4.04 -29.26
C ILE A 41 -15.15 2.55 -29.46
N GLY A 42 -14.98 2.03 -30.66
CA GLY A 42 -15.07 0.59 -30.94
C GLY A 42 -13.99 -0.21 -30.21
N GLU A 43 -12.75 0.24 -30.24
CA GLU A 43 -11.64 -0.39 -29.49
C GLU A 43 -11.86 -0.37 -27.98
N MET A 44 -12.30 0.76 -27.42
CA MET A 44 -12.67 0.85 -26.01
C MET A 44 -13.77 -0.14 -25.63
N LYS A 45 -14.83 -0.22 -26.44
CA LYS A 45 -15.93 -1.18 -26.20
C LYS A 45 -15.46 -2.62 -26.28
N LYS A 46 -14.54 -2.94 -27.19
CA LYS A 46 -13.93 -4.26 -27.32
C LYS A 46 -13.11 -4.61 -26.08
N ASP A 47 -12.31 -3.68 -25.58
CA ASP A 47 -11.51 -3.85 -24.38
C ASP A 47 -12.38 -4.09 -23.14
N LEU A 48 -13.41 -3.28 -22.91
CA LEU A 48 -14.32 -3.44 -21.77
C LEU A 48 -15.05 -4.79 -21.82
N ARG A 49 -15.49 -5.25 -23.01
CA ARG A 49 -16.06 -6.59 -23.18
C ARG A 49 -15.04 -7.66 -22.86
N GLY A 50 -13.79 -7.55 -23.34
CA GLY A 50 -12.73 -8.47 -23.02
C GLY A 50 -12.47 -8.62 -21.52
N MET A 51 -12.47 -7.50 -20.77
CA MET A 51 -12.38 -7.52 -19.31
C MET A 51 -13.57 -8.27 -18.69
N LYS A 52 -14.80 -7.97 -19.13
CA LYS A 52 -16.00 -8.65 -18.64
C LYS A 52 -16.00 -10.15 -18.94
N ASP A 53 -15.63 -10.52 -20.15
CA ASP A 53 -15.60 -11.92 -20.62
C ASP A 53 -14.50 -12.72 -19.88
N MET A 54 -13.37 -12.07 -19.51
CA MET A 54 -12.34 -12.66 -18.65
C MET A 54 -12.84 -12.89 -17.22
N GLY A 55 -13.88 -12.18 -16.78
CA GLY A 55 -14.50 -12.36 -15.46
C GLY A 55 -14.22 -11.23 -14.48
N PHE A 56 -13.64 -10.12 -14.88
CA PHE A 56 -13.56 -8.93 -14.03
C PHE A 56 -14.94 -8.35 -13.74
N ASN A 57 -15.13 -7.81 -12.54
CA ASN A 57 -16.35 -7.16 -12.11
C ASN A 57 -16.17 -5.65 -11.85
N HIS A 58 -14.93 -5.18 -11.91
CA HIS A 58 -14.56 -3.80 -11.64
C HIS A 58 -13.57 -3.27 -12.68
N VAL A 59 -13.66 -1.97 -12.98
CA VAL A 59 -12.67 -1.27 -13.79
C VAL A 59 -12.38 0.11 -13.20
N ARG A 60 -11.12 0.50 -13.24
CA ARG A 60 -10.65 1.78 -12.73
C ARG A 60 -10.22 2.67 -13.90
N PHE A 61 -10.83 3.85 -13.99
CA PHE A 61 -10.52 4.87 -14.99
C PHE A 61 -9.82 6.08 -14.36
N ALA A 62 -9.16 6.90 -15.18
CA ALA A 62 -8.77 8.25 -14.80
C ALA A 62 -9.72 9.28 -15.44
N ALA A 63 -10.06 10.33 -14.72
CA ALA A 63 -10.81 11.47 -15.22
C ALA A 63 -9.92 12.33 -16.15
N LEU A 64 -9.63 11.78 -17.34
CA LEU A 64 -8.87 12.46 -18.37
C LEU A 64 -9.79 13.27 -19.24
N GLY A 65 -9.49 14.56 -19.43
CA GLY A 65 -10.31 15.47 -20.20
C GLY A 65 -10.04 16.91 -19.82
N SER A 66 -10.94 17.79 -20.16
CA SER A 66 -10.87 19.20 -19.83
C SER A 66 -11.62 19.49 -18.53
N VAL A 67 -10.93 20.11 -17.59
CA VAL A 67 -11.52 20.69 -16.39
C VAL A 67 -11.06 22.13 -16.33
N SER A 68 -12.00 23.07 -16.37
CA SER A 68 -11.74 24.51 -16.44
C SER A 68 -12.58 25.26 -15.39
N LEU A 69 -12.16 26.48 -15.10
CA LEU A 69 -12.93 27.40 -14.27
C LEU A 69 -13.64 28.41 -15.20
N GLU A 70 -14.97 28.42 -15.22
CA GLU A 70 -15.80 29.32 -16.01
C GLU A 70 -16.76 30.06 -15.08
N ASN A 71 -16.69 31.39 -15.07
CA ASN A 71 -17.52 32.25 -14.21
C ASN A 71 -17.52 31.85 -12.72
N GLY A 72 -16.39 31.37 -12.22
CA GLY A 72 -16.24 30.92 -10.83
C GLY A 72 -16.73 29.49 -10.54
N GLU A 73 -17.22 28.78 -11.54
CA GLU A 73 -17.66 27.40 -11.44
C GLU A 73 -16.69 26.44 -12.17
N VAL A 74 -16.43 25.30 -11.58
CA VAL A 74 -15.62 24.24 -12.21
C VAL A 74 -16.49 23.50 -13.23
N LYS A 75 -16.07 23.54 -14.49
CA LYS A 75 -16.70 22.82 -15.62
C LYS A 75 -15.90 21.55 -15.92
N VAL A 76 -16.62 20.45 -16.09
CA VAL A 76 -16.05 19.13 -16.38
C VAL A 76 -16.49 18.72 -17.79
N ASP A 77 -15.52 18.50 -18.68
CA ASP A 77 -15.73 18.02 -20.05
C ASP A 77 -14.86 16.77 -20.30
N THR A 78 -15.45 15.60 -20.10
CA THR A 78 -14.79 14.30 -20.19
C THR A 78 -15.56 13.29 -21.05
N PRO A 79 -15.96 13.65 -22.30
CA PRO A 79 -16.91 12.86 -23.08
C PRO A 79 -16.42 11.42 -23.37
N PHE A 80 -15.11 11.22 -23.52
CA PHE A 80 -14.56 9.89 -23.74
C PHE A 80 -14.66 9.02 -22.48
N ILE A 81 -14.39 9.56 -21.30
CA ILE A 81 -14.54 8.87 -20.02
C ILE A 81 -16.02 8.60 -19.73
N ASP A 82 -16.89 9.56 -20.01
CA ASP A 82 -18.34 9.39 -19.89
C ASP A 82 -18.82 8.20 -20.74
N ALA A 83 -18.39 8.12 -22.00
CA ALA A 83 -18.71 6.98 -22.88
C ALA A 83 -18.14 5.64 -22.37
N MET A 84 -16.95 5.66 -21.77
CA MET A 84 -16.36 4.46 -21.12
C MET A 84 -17.20 4.00 -19.94
N ILE A 85 -17.64 4.91 -19.08
CA ILE A 85 -18.46 4.62 -17.90
C ILE A 85 -19.82 4.07 -18.34
N GLU A 86 -20.46 4.68 -19.35
CA GLU A 86 -21.74 4.20 -19.89
C GLU A 86 -21.65 2.79 -20.45
N GLU A 87 -20.62 2.51 -21.28
CA GLU A 87 -20.43 1.16 -21.82
C GLU A 87 -20.12 0.14 -20.73
N ALA A 88 -19.24 0.48 -19.75
CA ALA A 88 -18.96 -0.37 -18.59
C ALA A 88 -20.25 -0.72 -17.84
N GLY A 89 -21.13 0.26 -17.60
CA GLY A 89 -22.44 0.06 -16.97
C GLY A 89 -23.36 -0.83 -17.79
N ARG A 90 -23.41 -0.61 -19.11
CA ARG A 90 -24.24 -1.41 -20.04
C ARG A 90 -23.89 -2.89 -20.03
N ILE A 91 -22.60 -3.23 -19.84
CA ILE A 91 -22.14 -4.64 -19.80
C ILE A 91 -21.98 -5.17 -18.37
N GLY A 92 -22.35 -4.41 -17.34
CA GLY A 92 -22.37 -4.83 -15.94
C GLY A 92 -21.00 -4.87 -15.28
N LEU A 93 -20.15 -3.88 -15.54
CA LEU A 93 -18.94 -3.58 -14.77
C LEU A 93 -19.18 -2.43 -13.80
N SER A 94 -18.69 -2.55 -12.57
CA SER A 94 -18.55 -1.42 -11.65
C SER A 94 -17.34 -0.57 -12.02
N VAL A 95 -17.40 0.71 -11.67
CA VAL A 95 -16.36 1.69 -12.04
C VAL A 95 -15.90 2.44 -10.80
N SER A 96 -14.59 2.63 -10.66
CA SER A 96 -14.02 3.70 -9.88
C SER A 96 -13.29 4.71 -10.76
N VAL A 97 -13.40 5.99 -10.41
CA VAL A 97 -12.79 7.07 -11.18
C VAL A 97 -11.69 7.73 -10.36
N ARG A 98 -10.46 7.75 -10.90
CA ARG A 98 -9.37 8.55 -10.35
C ARG A 98 -9.55 10.01 -10.72
N LEU A 99 -9.65 10.89 -9.74
CA LEU A 99 -9.94 12.31 -9.92
C LEU A 99 -8.69 13.11 -10.28
N HIS A 100 -7.62 12.96 -9.50
CA HIS A 100 -6.40 13.75 -9.64
C HIS A 100 -5.16 12.91 -9.95
N GLY A 101 -4.19 13.53 -10.62
CA GLY A 101 -2.82 13.01 -10.75
C GLY A 101 -1.78 13.85 -9.99
N PHE A 102 -2.11 15.10 -9.66
CA PHE A 102 -1.24 16.06 -8.97
C PHE A 102 -2.09 17.22 -8.40
N THR A 103 -1.48 18.09 -7.57
CA THR A 103 -2.14 19.30 -7.06
C THR A 103 -2.51 20.23 -8.22
N VAL A 104 -3.71 20.81 -8.17
CA VAL A 104 -4.24 21.69 -9.24
C VAL A 104 -4.21 23.15 -8.79
N ASN A 105 -4.02 24.05 -9.75
CA ASN A 105 -4.08 25.50 -9.61
C ASN A 105 -5.00 26.05 -10.71
N LEU A 106 -6.31 25.99 -10.47
CA LEU A 106 -7.32 26.35 -11.48
C LEU A 106 -7.38 27.86 -11.75
N ARG A 107 -7.16 28.65 -10.71
CA ARG A 107 -7.21 30.12 -10.76
C ARG A 107 -5.89 30.76 -11.20
N GLY A 108 -4.82 29.96 -11.35
CA GLY A 108 -3.54 30.44 -11.85
C GLY A 108 -2.78 31.34 -10.86
N PHE A 109 -2.81 31.02 -9.56
CA PHE A 109 -2.05 31.78 -8.54
C PHE A 109 -0.54 31.69 -8.83
N GLU A 110 0.11 32.83 -9.06
CA GLU A 110 1.54 32.94 -9.38
C GLU A 110 2.44 32.70 -8.16
N ASP A 111 1.90 32.89 -6.95
CA ASP A 111 2.58 32.70 -5.66
C ASP A 111 2.31 31.31 -5.03
N ALA A 112 1.74 30.38 -5.79
CA ALA A 112 1.34 29.08 -5.26
C ALA A 112 2.36 27.97 -5.52
N ASP A 113 3.42 28.21 -6.26
CA ASP A 113 4.43 27.20 -6.55
C ASP A 113 5.13 26.75 -5.23
N MET A 114 5.30 25.45 -5.10
CA MET A 114 6.16 24.87 -4.07
C MET A 114 7.58 25.44 -4.22
N ILE A 115 8.22 25.77 -3.11
CA ILE A 115 9.63 26.21 -3.09
C ILE A 115 10.49 25.04 -2.63
N SER A 116 11.44 24.65 -3.44
CA SER A 116 12.35 23.55 -3.14
C SER A 116 13.42 23.95 -2.09
N TRP A 117 14.16 22.96 -1.59
CA TRP A 117 15.24 23.14 -0.62
C TRP A 117 16.30 24.16 -1.05
N ASN A 118 16.55 24.31 -2.36
CA ASN A 118 17.52 25.24 -2.94
C ASN A 118 16.94 26.66 -3.19
N GLY A 119 15.67 26.90 -2.83
CA GLY A 119 14.99 28.17 -2.98
C GLY A 119 14.35 28.43 -4.34
N LYS A 120 14.43 27.48 -5.29
CA LYS A 120 13.77 27.61 -6.60
C LYS A 120 12.29 27.26 -6.50
N LYS A 121 11.47 27.90 -7.32
CA LYS A 121 10.08 27.49 -7.53
C LYS A 121 10.02 26.15 -8.25
N TYR A 122 8.97 25.35 -8.00
CA TYR A 122 8.78 24.07 -8.70
C TYR A 122 8.82 24.25 -10.23
N GLY A 123 8.23 25.32 -10.76
CA GLY A 123 8.25 25.65 -12.19
C GLY A 123 9.66 25.83 -12.78
N GLU A 124 10.63 26.26 -11.99
CA GLU A 124 12.01 26.56 -12.38
C GLU A 124 12.97 25.38 -12.23
N GLU A 125 12.52 24.28 -11.59
CA GLU A 125 13.36 23.10 -11.36
C GLU A 125 13.58 22.30 -12.65
N GLU A 126 14.85 21.93 -12.89
CA GLU A 126 15.24 21.16 -14.08
C GLU A 126 14.89 19.67 -13.93
N GLU A 127 14.87 19.15 -12.71
CA GLU A 127 14.69 17.73 -12.39
C GLU A 127 13.23 17.30 -12.17
N LYS A 128 12.28 18.07 -12.69
CA LYS A 128 10.85 17.73 -12.61
C LYS A 128 10.53 16.41 -13.28
N ARG A 129 9.65 15.64 -12.64
CA ARG A 129 9.08 14.43 -13.23
C ARG A 129 7.60 14.67 -13.56
N TRP A 130 7.11 14.06 -14.61
CA TRP A 130 5.71 14.12 -14.98
C TRP A 130 4.77 13.55 -13.89
N CYS A 131 5.29 12.62 -13.05
CA CYS A 131 4.56 11.97 -11.97
C CYS A 131 4.68 12.70 -10.61
N ASP A 132 5.38 13.84 -10.52
CA ASP A 132 5.45 14.61 -9.28
C ASP A 132 4.06 15.06 -8.84
N PHE A 133 3.67 14.66 -7.63
CA PHE A 133 2.33 14.90 -7.12
C PHE A 133 2.17 16.31 -6.53
N VAL A 134 2.99 16.67 -5.53
CA VAL A 134 2.98 18.00 -4.92
C VAL A 134 3.76 18.95 -5.83
N ARG A 135 3.08 19.95 -6.40
CA ARG A 135 3.68 20.96 -7.27
C ARG A 135 3.47 22.38 -6.74
N THR A 136 2.49 22.51 -5.86
CA THR A 136 2.09 23.77 -5.24
C THR A 136 2.18 23.65 -3.74
N THR A 137 2.34 24.79 -3.05
CA THR A 137 2.30 24.79 -1.59
C THR A 137 0.93 24.33 -1.08
N LEU A 138 0.94 23.36 -0.14
CA LEU A 138 -0.29 22.81 0.47
C LEU A 138 -0.93 23.79 1.47
N TYR A 139 -0.27 24.88 1.79
CA TYR A 139 -0.74 25.92 2.73
C TYR A 139 -1.24 27.21 2.05
N HIS A 140 -1.37 27.20 0.73
CA HIS A 140 -2.02 28.29 0.02
C HIS A 140 -3.54 28.07 0.01
N GLU A 141 -4.30 28.99 0.63
CA GLU A 141 -5.77 28.88 0.78
C GLU A 141 -6.47 28.64 -0.57
N GLY A 142 -6.13 29.46 -1.58
CA GLY A 142 -6.70 29.33 -2.91
C GLY A 142 -6.39 27.99 -3.60
N ILE A 143 -5.23 27.38 -3.37
CA ILE A 143 -4.91 26.04 -3.87
C ILE A 143 -5.77 24.99 -3.18
N ASN A 144 -5.98 25.09 -1.87
CA ASN A 144 -6.86 24.19 -1.14
C ASN A 144 -8.30 24.28 -1.64
N GLU A 145 -8.80 25.51 -1.87
CA GLU A 145 -10.12 25.73 -2.45
C GLU A 145 -10.23 25.16 -3.87
N ASP A 146 -9.22 25.36 -4.72
CA ASP A 146 -9.19 24.81 -6.08
C ASP A 146 -9.24 23.28 -6.08
N ASN A 147 -8.43 22.64 -5.24
CA ASN A 147 -8.39 21.16 -5.16
C ASN A 147 -9.69 20.59 -4.58
N ARG A 148 -10.30 21.25 -3.59
CA ARG A 148 -11.63 20.90 -3.08
C ARG A 148 -12.72 21.05 -4.14
N ALA A 149 -12.78 22.22 -4.79
CA ALA A 149 -13.75 22.50 -5.86
C ALA A 149 -13.63 21.53 -7.04
N TYR A 150 -12.39 21.19 -7.40
CA TYR A 150 -12.10 20.21 -8.45
C TYR A 150 -12.61 18.82 -8.07
N SER A 151 -12.30 18.35 -6.85
CA SER A 151 -12.74 17.04 -6.33
C SER A 151 -14.27 16.94 -6.28
N GLU A 152 -14.91 17.97 -5.71
CA GLU A 152 -16.37 18.05 -5.59
C GLU A 152 -17.06 18.06 -6.95
N ALA A 153 -16.57 18.86 -7.91
CA ALA A 153 -17.16 18.97 -9.25
C ALA A 153 -17.09 17.66 -10.04
N LEU A 154 -15.93 16.97 -10.01
CA LEU A 154 -15.78 15.67 -10.65
C LEU A 154 -16.67 14.61 -10.00
N ALA A 155 -16.75 14.59 -8.66
CA ALA A 155 -17.63 13.67 -7.95
C ALA A 155 -19.11 13.93 -8.31
N LYS A 156 -19.54 15.20 -8.35
CA LYS A 156 -20.89 15.59 -8.82
C LYS A 156 -21.16 15.16 -10.26
N HIS A 157 -20.16 15.31 -11.15
CA HIS A 157 -20.30 14.93 -12.55
C HIS A 157 -20.51 13.41 -12.71
N TYR A 158 -19.69 12.60 -12.04
CA TYR A 158 -19.71 11.15 -12.24
C TYR A 158 -20.74 10.39 -11.39
N LYS A 159 -21.25 10.95 -10.28
CA LYS A 159 -22.28 10.27 -9.46
C LYS A 159 -23.59 9.98 -10.20
N LYS A 160 -23.84 10.65 -11.34
CA LYS A 160 -25.02 10.39 -12.19
C LYS A 160 -25.01 8.97 -12.80
N TYR A 161 -23.83 8.34 -12.90
CA TYR A 161 -23.68 7.00 -13.45
C TYR A 161 -23.80 5.96 -12.34
N LYS A 162 -24.84 5.14 -12.39
CA LYS A 162 -25.18 4.16 -11.34
C LYS A 162 -24.13 3.06 -11.12
N ASN A 163 -23.25 2.83 -12.09
CA ASN A 163 -22.16 1.87 -12.02
C ASN A 163 -20.85 2.47 -11.47
N VAL A 164 -20.76 3.78 -11.28
CA VAL A 164 -19.68 4.39 -10.51
C VAL A 164 -19.93 4.09 -9.04
N VAL A 165 -18.97 3.44 -8.38
CA VAL A 165 -19.10 2.98 -6.99
C VAL A 165 -18.15 3.68 -6.04
N GLY A 166 -17.14 4.37 -6.55
CA GLY A 166 -16.18 5.08 -5.72
C GLY A 166 -15.22 5.96 -6.52
N PHE A 167 -14.51 6.80 -5.78
CA PHE A 167 -13.55 7.76 -6.31
C PHE A 167 -12.17 7.54 -5.70
N GLN A 168 -11.19 7.36 -6.56
CA GLN A 168 -9.79 7.49 -6.17
C GLN A 168 -9.42 8.96 -6.19
N ILE A 169 -9.13 9.53 -5.03
CA ILE A 169 -8.86 10.96 -4.89
C ILE A 169 -7.61 11.33 -5.67
N TYR A 170 -6.48 10.70 -5.35
CA TYR A 170 -5.18 10.96 -5.95
C TYR A 170 -4.46 9.67 -6.34
N ASN A 171 -3.47 9.79 -7.23
CA ASN A 171 -2.62 8.68 -7.62
C ASN A 171 -1.24 8.83 -7.02
N GLU A 172 -0.86 7.85 -6.17
CA GLU A 172 0.47 7.76 -5.57
C GLU A 172 0.97 9.10 -4.99
N PRO A 173 0.18 9.73 -4.10
CA PRO A 173 0.52 11.05 -3.59
C PRO A 173 1.80 11.00 -2.74
N HIS A 174 2.74 11.88 -3.08
CA HIS A 174 4.02 12.02 -2.40
C HIS A 174 4.68 13.35 -2.73
N TYR A 175 5.64 13.80 -1.93
CA TYR A 175 6.50 14.90 -2.29
C TYR A 175 7.49 14.49 -3.40
N PRO A 176 7.90 15.42 -4.28
CA PRO A 176 8.91 15.14 -5.28
C PRO A 176 10.25 14.82 -4.62
N GLY A 177 10.68 13.55 -4.66
CA GLY A 177 11.83 13.08 -3.89
C GLY A 177 13.16 13.78 -4.21
N ARG A 178 13.31 14.39 -5.38
CA ARG A 178 14.49 15.16 -5.75
C ARG A 178 14.42 16.63 -5.39
N ILE A 179 13.19 17.15 -5.23
CA ILE A 179 12.92 18.54 -4.88
C ILE A 179 12.74 18.66 -3.36
N VAL A 180 12.52 17.53 -2.70
CA VAL A 180 12.30 17.39 -1.27
C VAL A 180 11.01 18.10 -0.83
N TYR A 181 10.98 18.76 0.32
CA TYR A 181 9.78 19.34 0.88
C TYR A 181 9.54 20.80 0.42
N ASP A 182 8.41 21.34 0.81
CA ASP A 182 7.99 22.67 0.46
C ASP A 182 8.49 23.71 1.48
N TYR A 183 9.40 24.57 1.05
CA TYR A 183 9.96 25.69 1.84
C TYR A 183 9.28 27.02 1.53
N HIS A 184 8.05 27.00 1.06
CA HIS A 184 7.27 28.21 0.87
C HIS A 184 6.99 28.88 2.23
N GLU A 185 6.95 30.22 2.28
CA GLU A 185 6.77 30.97 3.54
C GLU A 185 5.50 30.59 4.32
N LYS A 186 4.39 30.28 3.61
CA LYS A 186 3.14 29.80 4.21
C LYS A 186 3.31 28.43 4.86
N THR A 187 4.10 27.55 4.26
CA THR A 187 4.43 26.22 4.80
C THR A 187 5.32 26.36 6.04
N ILE A 188 6.34 27.24 5.99
CA ILE A 188 7.21 27.52 7.13
C ILE A 188 6.40 28.12 8.29
N ALA A 189 5.49 29.05 8.02
CA ALA A 189 4.61 29.63 9.04
C ALA A 189 3.73 28.55 9.71
N ALA A 190 3.18 27.63 8.92
CA ALA A 190 2.41 26.50 9.43
C ALA A 190 3.27 25.54 10.27
N TYR A 191 4.51 25.25 9.85
CA TYR A 191 5.45 24.45 10.63
C TYR A 191 5.76 25.06 12.00
N ARG A 192 6.04 26.37 12.05
CA ARG A 192 6.29 27.09 13.30
C ARG A 192 5.16 26.92 14.30
N LYS A 193 3.91 27.07 13.84
CA LYS A 193 2.72 26.85 14.67
C LYS A 193 2.62 25.41 15.14
N TRP A 194 2.76 24.45 14.24
CA TRP A 194 2.74 23.02 14.55
C TRP A 194 3.82 22.61 15.55
N ALA A 195 5.04 23.17 15.42
CA ALA A 195 6.15 22.88 16.30
C ALA A 195 5.94 23.42 17.73
N VAL A 196 5.31 24.59 17.86
CA VAL A 196 4.91 25.13 19.18
C VAL A 196 3.81 24.28 19.81
N GLU A 197 2.77 23.93 19.06
CA GLU A 197 1.67 23.09 19.55
C GLU A 197 2.14 21.72 20.05
N ARG A 198 3.23 21.18 19.49
CA ARG A 198 3.86 19.92 19.92
C ARG A 198 4.98 20.09 20.96
N GLY A 199 5.29 21.32 21.36
CA GLY A 199 6.38 21.60 22.31
C GLY A 199 7.78 21.30 21.76
N VAL A 200 7.93 21.29 20.44
CA VAL A 200 9.24 21.16 19.74
C VAL A 200 9.99 22.48 19.79
N LEU A 201 9.26 23.60 19.67
CA LEU A 201 9.76 24.96 19.78
C LEU A 201 8.94 25.73 20.81
N THR A 202 9.58 26.69 21.50
CA THR A 202 8.87 27.75 22.24
C THR A 202 8.30 28.77 21.26
N GLU A 203 7.34 29.60 21.73
CA GLU A 203 6.79 30.70 20.91
C GLU A 203 7.87 31.68 20.46
N ASP A 204 8.86 31.95 21.31
CA ASP A 204 9.94 32.90 21.00
C ASP A 204 10.90 32.30 19.95
N GLU A 205 11.27 31.03 20.06
CA GLU A 205 12.10 30.34 19.06
C GLU A 205 11.40 30.27 17.71
N ALA A 206 10.10 30.00 17.70
CA ALA A 206 9.32 29.83 16.49
C ALA A 206 9.24 31.09 15.61
N ARG A 207 9.38 32.31 16.19
CA ARG A 207 9.20 33.57 15.44
C ARG A 207 10.09 33.68 14.21
N GLU A 208 11.35 33.26 14.32
CA GLU A 208 12.35 33.38 13.24
C GLU A 208 12.89 32.03 12.78
N TYR A 209 12.38 30.91 13.34
CA TYR A 209 12.87 29.59 13.03
C TYR A 209 12.72 29.27 11.55
N GLN A 210 13.75 28.66 10.95
CA GLN A 210 13.72 28.11 9.60
C GLN A 210 13.90 26.59 9.67
N PRO A 211 13.07 25.80 8.99
CA PRO A 211 13.25 24.36 8.94
C PRO A 211 14.56 23.98 8.25
N PRO A 212 15.19 22.84 8.60
CA PRO A 212 16.44 22.42 8.01
C PRO A 212 16.26 22.11 6.51
N ARG A 213 17.18 22.62 5.69
CA ARG A 213 17.21 22.37 4.24
C ARG A 213 18.01 21.15 3.85
N SER A 214 18.71 20.57 4.81
CA SER A 214 19.47 19.32 4.66
C SER A 214 19.55 18.58 5.98
N ARG A 215 19.90 17.30 5.92
CA ARG A 215 19.98 16.40 7.07
C ARG A 215 21.01 16.82 8.13
N HIS A 216 22.00 17.60 7.75
CA HIS A 216 23.13 18.01 8.60
C HIS A 216 23.10 19.49 9.01
N GLU A 217 22.11 20.25 8.55
CA GLU A 217 22.05 21.70 8.82
C GLU A 217 21.68 22.01 10.28
N GLN A 218 20.91 21.13 10.89
CA GLN A 218 20.47 21.21 12.29
C GLN A 218 20.61 19.85 12.98
N SER A 219 19.96 19.63 14.12
CA SER A 219 19.96 18.32 14.77
C SER A 219 19.14 17.28 13.98
N ASP A 220 19.48 16.00 14.14
CA ASP A 220 18.75 14.88 13.54
C ASP A 220 17.25 14.93 13.90
N GLU A 221 16.94 15.36 15.15
CA GLU A 221 15.56 15.49 15.61
C GLU A 221 14.78 16.58 14.86
N MET A 222 15.41 17.72 14.58
CA MET A 222 14.76 18.81 13.84
C MET A 222 14.46 18.40 12.39
N TRP A 223 15.33 17.61 11.76
CA TRP A 223 15.04 16.99 10.48
C TRP A 223 13.85 16.03 10.58
N ALA A 224 13.83 15.15 11.59
CA ALA A 224 12.73 14.22 11.79
C ALA A 224 11.38 14.92 12.01
N TYR A 225 11.36 16.00 12.79
CA TYR A 225 10.14 16.80 12.97
C TYR A 225 9.70 17.52 11.70
N TRP A 226 10.63 17.99 10.88
CA TRP A 226 10.30 18.59 9.58
C TRP A 226 9.68 17.55 8.61
N CYS A 227 10.24 16.34 8.58
CA CYS A 227 9.69 15.23 7.81
C CYS A 227 8.30 14.84 8.31
N LEU A 228 8.11 14.73 9.62
CA LEU A 228 6.82 14.37 10.23
C LEU A 228 5.74 15.41 9.94
N PHE A 229 6.06 16.71 10.10
CA PHE A 229 5.15 17.79 9.73
C PHE A 229 4.75 17.73 8.25
N SER A 230 5.72 17.50 7.37
CA SER A 230 5.46 17.43 5.93
C SER A 230 4.56 16.23 5.57
N MET A 231 4.77 15.08 6.20
CA MET A 231 3.93 13.89 6.06
C MET A 231 2.49 14.17 6.55
N GLU A 232 2.33 14.75 7.73
CA GLU A 232 1.01 15.12 8.27
C GLU A 232 0.31 16.19 7.41
N SER A 233 1.08 17.11 6.82
CA SER A 233 0.55 18.14 5.91
C SER A 233 -0.05 17.52 4.65
N LEU A 234 0.65 16.56 4.04
CA LEU A 234 0.15 15.82 2.89
C LEU A 234 -1.10 15.01 3.25
N THR A 235 -1.07 14.30 4.38
CA THR A 235 -2.20 13.54 4.91
C THR A 235 -3.43 14.43 5.11
N LYS A 236 -3.26 15.60 5.74
CA LYS A 236 -4.35 16.57 5.95
C LYS A 236 -4.93 17.09 4.62
N PHE A 237 -4.06 17.36 3.65
CA PHE A 237 -4.49 17.80 2.31
C PHE A 237 -5.32 16.71 1.60
N LEU A 238 -4.87 15.46 1.64
CA LEU A 238 -5.58 14.33 1.03
C LEU A 238 -6.94 14.08 1.69
N ASN A 239 -7.00 14.16 3.03
CA ASN A 239 -8.24 14.01 3.77
C ASN A 239 -9.24 15.14 3.41
N SER A 240 -8.78 16.39 3.27
CA SER A 240 -9.62 17.51 2.82
C SER A 240 -10.21 17.30 1.41
N ALA A 241 -9.43 16.72 0.50
CA ALA A 241 -9.93 16.40 -0.84
C ALA A 241 -10.93 15.23 -0.82
N SER A 242 -10.75 14.26 0.08
CA SER A 242 -11.72 13.19 0.33
C SER A 242 -13.06 13.74 0.83
N ASP A 243 -13.02 14.66 1.81
CA ASP A 243 -14.22 15.32 2.34
C ASP A 243 -14.98 16.07 1.23
N ALA A 244 -14.26 16.85 0.40
CA ALA A 244 -14.87 17.56 -0.72
C ALA A 244 -15.49 16.60 -1.77
N THR A 245 -14.87 15.45 -2.01
CA THR A 245 -15.43 14.40 -2.86
C THR A 245 -16.74 13.86 -2.28
N LYS A 246 -16.79 13.65 -0.96
CA LYS A 246 -18.01 13.24 -0.25
C LYS A 246 -19.11 14.31 -0.29
N GLU A 247 -18.77 15.60 -0.21
CA GLU A 247 -19.72 16.70 -0.41
C GLU A 247 -20.36 16.61 -1.80
N GLY A 248 -19.58 16.28 -2.82
CA GLY A 248 -20.06 16.07 -4.18
C GLY A 248 -20.89 14.81 -4.38
N ALA A 249 -20.52 13.72 -3.73
CA ALA A 249 -21.10 12.38 -3.91
C ALA A 249 -21.09 11.54 -2.59
N PRO A 250 -21.95 11.84 -1.62
CA PRO A 250 -21.88 11.29 -0.26
C PRO A 250 -22.02 9.76 -0.19
N GLU A 251 -22.71 9.15 -1.13
CA GLU A 251 -22.98 7.70 -1.16
C GLU A 251 -21.84 6.88 -1.80
N HIS A 252 -20.80 7.54 -2.33
CA HIS A 252 -19.71 6.89 -3.04
C HIS A 252 -18.48 6.74 -2.13
N ALA A 253 -17.81 5.60 -2.22
CA ALA A 253 -16.59 5.38 -1.47
C ALA A 253 -15.43 6.27 -1.96
N THR A 254 -14.59 6.71 -1.04
CA THR A 254 -13.35 7.44 -1.35
C THR A 254 -12.14 6.62 -0.95
N PHE A 255 -11.08 6.69 -1.73
CA PHE A 255 -9.80 6.03 -1.49
C PHE A 255 -8.66 6.72 -2.21
N THR A 256 -7.44 6.34 -1.87
CA THR A 256 -6.21 6.75 -2.57
C THR A 256 -5.39 5.52 -2.91
N CYS A 257 -4.46 5.66 -3.84
CA CYS A 257 -3.56 4.62 -4.31
C CYS A 257 -2.16 4.97 -3.77
N PHE A 258 -1.78 4.47 -2.58
CA PHE A 258 -0.49 4.78 -1.98
C PHE A 258 0.62 3.86 -2.50
N THR A 259 1.83 4.42 -2.63
CA THR A 259 3.04 3.65 -2.95
C THR A 259 3.55 2.86 -1.74
N SER A 260 4.57 2.01 -1.96
CA SER A 260 5.30 1.31 -0.88
C SER A 260 6.16 2.23 -0.02
N ASP A 261 6.25 3.50 -0.36
CA ASP A 261 7.21 4.45 0.24
C ASP A 261 7.02 4.62 1.76
N ALA A 262 5.83 4.33 2.31
CA ALA A 262 5.58 4.36 3.75
C ALA A 262 6.50 3.43 4.58
N ILE A 263 7.02 2.38 3.96
CA ILE A 263 7.96 1.44 4.59
C ILE A 263 9.30 1.38 3.85
N ASP A 264 9.57 2.36 3.01
CA ASP A 264 10.81 2.47 2.27
C ASP A 264 11.77 3.45 2.97
N ARG A 265 13.07 3.21 2.78
CA ARG A 265 14.15 4.09 3.24
C ARG A 265 14.04 5.53 2.73
N ILE A 266 13.28 5.77 1.66
CA ILE A 266 13.07 7.10 1.08
C ILE A 266 11.83 7.81 1.63
N ASN A 267 11.11 7.25 2.59
CA ASN A 267 9.88 7.87 3.12
C ASN A 267 10.14 9.26 3.73
N ALA A 268 11.33 9.49 4.30
CA ALA A 268 11.75 10.81 4.77
C ALA A 268 11.70 11.91 3.69
N MET A 269 11.69 11.55 2.41
CA MET A 269 11.57 12.48 1.29
C MET A 269 10.18 12.45 0.63
N ARG A 270 9.41 11.39 0.85
CA ARG A 270 8.12 11.15 0.17
C ARG A 270 6.92 11.54 1.02
N GLY A 271 6.97 11.31 2.32
CA GLY A 271 5.91 11.67 3.25
C GLY A 271 4.63 10.85 3.10
N VAL A 272 4.73 9.55 2.88
CA VAL A 272 3.58 8.63 2.76
C VAL A 272 3.16 8.12 4.14
N ASP A 273 1.89 8.30 4.49
CA ASP A 273 1.31 7.88 5.78
C ASP A 273 0.08 7.00 5.56
N TYR A 274 0.21 5.68 5.79
CA TYR A 274 -0.92 4.77 5.69
C TYR A 274 -1.92 4.96 6.84
N PHE A 275 -1.42 5.14 8.07
CA PHE A 275 -2.28 5.22 9.26
C PHE A 275 -3.12 6.50 9.30
N GLY A 276 -2.51 7.67 9.07
CA GLY A 276 -3.20 8.96 9.10
C GLY A 276 -4.27 9.09 8.01
N ASN A 277 -4.05 8.46 6.85
CA ASN A 277 -4.98 8.55 5.71
C ASN A 277 -6.25 7.70 5.86
N THR A 278 -6.32 6.81 6.84
CA THR A 278 -7.55 6.04 7.11
C THR A 278 -8.67 6.87 7.75
N LYS A 279 -8.35 8.07 8.26
CA LYS A 279 -9.31 8.90 9.03
C LYS A 279 -10.46 9.45 8.18
N ALA A 280 -10.21 9.79 6.91
CA ALA A 280 -11.22 10.39 6.03
C ALA A 280 -11.53 9.57 4.76
N MET A 281 -10.89 8.43 4.56
CA MET A 281 -11.13 7.57 3.41
C MET A 281 -11.90 6.31 3.81
N ASP A 282 -12.76 5.81 2.91
CA ASP A 282 -13.54 4.59 3.15
C ASP A 282 -12.73 3.32 2.92
N ILE A 283 -11.70 3.40 2.07
CA ILE A 283 -10.83 2.28 1.71
C ILE A 283 -9.39 2.79 1.72
N LEU A 284 -8.49 2.04 2.32
CA LEU A 284 -7.06 2.25 2.13
C LEU A 284 -6.62 1.51 0.86
N GLY A 285 -6.25 2.26 -0.17
CA GLY A 285 -5.74 1.72 -1.42
C GLY A 285 -4.22 1.82 -1.48
N TYR A 286 -3.55 0.81 -2.02
CA TYR A 286 -2.10 0.82 -2.23
C TYR A 286 -1.71 0.20 -3.57
N THR A 287 -0.48 0.50 -4.04
CA THR A 287 0.13 -0.13 -5.21
C THR A 287 1.18 -1.15 -4.81
N CYS A 288 1.34 -2.20 -5.60
CA CYS A 288 2.29 -3.27 -5.33
C CYS A 288 3.02 -3.66 -6.61
N TYR A 289 4.24 -3.12 -6.76
CA TYR A 289 5.10 -3.35 -7.92
C TYR A 289 6.39 -4.07 -7.54
N ILE A 290 6.28 -5.36 -7.25
CA ILE A 290 7.41 -6.15 -6.79
C ILE A 290 8.04 -6.87 -7.97
N ARG A 291 9.30 -6.56 -8.18
CA ARG A 291 10.04 -6.91 -9.40
C ARG A 291 10.97 -8.11 -9.24
N GLY A 292 11.20 -8.59 -8.03
CA GLY A 292 12.23 -9.57 -7.75
C GLY A 292 11.72 -11.01 -7.57
N VAL A 293 12.67 -11.92 -7.63
CA VAL A 293 12.47 -13.35 -7.42
C VAL A 293 12.95 -13.71 -6.02
N GLY A 294 12.11 -14.33 -5.21
CA GLY A 294 12.50 -14.86 -3.89
C GLY A 294 12.79 -13.82 -2.80
N ALA A 295 13.75 -12.93 -3.06
CA ALA A 295 14.19 -11.92 -2.09
C ALA A 295 13.13 -10.86 -1.75
N ASP A 296 12.20 -10.60 -2.67
CA ASP A 296 11.22 -9.50 -2.52
C ASP A 296 9.89 -9.95 -1.90
N TYR A 297 9.75 -11.24 -1.56
CA TYR A 297 8.53 -11.74 -0.93
C TYR A 297 8.24 -11.06 0.42
N PHE A 298 9.24 -11.00 1.31
CA PHE A 298 9.05 -10.44 2.65
C PHE A 298 8.82 -8.92 2.62
N PRO A 299 9.56 -8.11 1.86
CA PRO A 299 9.25 -6.70 1.69
C PRO A 299 7.85 -6.46 1.11
N MET A 300 7.40 -7.30 0.16
CA MET A 300 6.04 -7.25 -0.34
C MET A 300 5.00 -7.52 0.76
N CYS A 301 5.14 -8.63 1.45
CA CYS A 301 4.22 -8.98 2.51
C CYS A 301 4.20 -7.91 3.61
N LEU A 302 5.35 -7.34 3.97
CA LEU A 302 5.44 -6.25 4.93
C LEU A 302 4.65 -5.02 4.49
N GLN A 303 4.81 -4.59 3.24
CA GLN A 303 4.03 -3.49 2.68
C GLN A 303 2.52 -3.75 2.77
N VAL A 304 2.10 -4.94 2.31
CA VAL A 304 0.68 -5.30 2.28
C VAL A 304 0.13 -5.45 3.70
N ASP A 305 0.87 -6.11 4.59
CA ASP A 305 0.49 -6.28 5.99
C ASP A 305 0.42 -4.92 6.72
N THR A 306 1.30 -3.98 6.40
CA THR A 306 1.24 -2.61 6.92
C THR A 306 -0.04 -1.90 6.46
N ALA A 307 -0.35 -1.95 5.16
CA ALA A 307 -1.55 -1.34 4.62
C ALA A 307 -2.85 -1.96 5.19
N VAL A 308 -2.91 -3.30 5.27
CA VAL A 308 -4.05 -4.02 5.85
C VAL A 308 -4.22 -3.71 7.34
N SER A 309 -3.12 -3.70 8.11
CA SER A 309 -3.15 -3.36 9.54
C SER A 309 -3.62 -1.92 9.76
N ALA A 310 -3.05 -0.96 9.03
CA ALA A 310 -3.47 0.44 9.10
C ALA A 310 -4.96 0.62 8.76
N ALA A 311 -5.44 -0.04 7.70
CA ALA A 311 -6.85 -0.01 7.33
C ALA A 311 -7.75 -0.55 8.46
N LYS A 312 -7.43 -1.72 9.00
CA LYS A 312 -8.24 -2.36 10.07
C LYS A 312 -8.23 -1.54 11.36
N LEU A 313 -7.09 -1.00 11.77
CA LEU A 313 -6.99 -0.09 12.93
C LEU A 313 -7.79 1.20 12.72
N GLY A 314 -7.83 1.72 11.50
CA GLY A 314 -8.71 2.84 11.13
C GLY A 314 -10.19 2.46 10.93
N GLY A 315 -10.59 1.21 11.15
CA GLY A 315 -11.96 0.71 10.91
C GLY A 315 -12.33 0.69 9.41
N ARG A 316 -11.36 0.47 8.53
CA ARG A 316 -11.52 0.50 7.07
C ARG A 316 -11.16 -0.84 6.44
N GLU A 317 -11.53 -1.01 5.17
CA GLU A 317 -11.05 -2.11 4.35
C GLU A 317 -9.83 -1.69 3.53
N CYS A 318 -9.03 -2.70 3.12
CA CYS A 318 -7.85 -2.49 2.30
C CYS A 318 -8.05 -3.11 0.91
N TRP A 319 -7.67 -2.37 -0.14
CA TRP A 319 -7.64 -2.86 -1.51
C TRP A 319 -6.26 -2.65 -2.12
N CYS A 320 -5.77 -3.64 -2.85
CA CYS A 320 -4.64 -3.44 -3.76
C CYS A 320 -5.17 -2.82 -5.06
N ILE A 321 -4.91 -1.53 -5.26
CA ILE A 321 -5.46 -0.76 -6.38
C ILE A 321 -4.62 -0.91 -7.65
N GLU A 322 -3.36 -1.29 -7.51
CA GLU A 322 -2.48 -1.63 -8.63
C GLU A 322 -1.58 -2.80 -8.24
N LEU A 323 -1.93 -4.01 -8.65
CA LEU A 323 -1.03 -5.16 -8.60
C LEU A 323 -0.37 -5.33 -9.97
N ASP A 324 0.95 -5.50 -9.96
CA ASP A 324 1.75 -5.61 -11.18
C ASP A 324 1.33 -6.80 -12.06
N SER A 325 0.89 -6.52 -13.28
CA SER A 325 0.54 -7.53 -14.29
C SER A 325 1.34 -7.39 -15.59
N ARG A 326 2.45 -6.68 -15.54
CA ARG A 326 3.27 -6.33 -16.72
C ARG A 326 3.84 -7.55 -17.42
N THR A 327 4.05 -7.42 -18.73
CA THR A 327 4.45 -8.52 -19.62
C THR A 327 5.80 -9.15 -19.33
N TYR A 328 6.73 -8.39 -18.75
CA TYR A 328 8.06 -8.89 -18.40
C TYR A 328 8.11 -9.65 -17.06
N ILE A 329 6.99 -9.69 -16.32
CA ILE A 329 6.88 -10.48 -15.10
C ILE A 329 6.57 -11.93 -15.50
N PRO A 330 7.40 -12.89 -15.09
CA PRO A 330 7.11 -14.31 -15.30
C PRO A 330 5.77 -14.73 -14.65
N HIS A 331 5.05 -15.67 -15.25
CA HIS A 331 3.76 -16.14 -14.74
C HIS A 331 3.81 -16.57 -13.28
N TYR A 332 4.87 -17.24 -12.85
CA TYR A 332 4.98 -17.69 -11.46
C TYR A 332 5.15 -16.54 -10.47
N ILE A 333 5.74 -15.41 -10.87
CA ILE A 333 5.80 -14.20 -10.04
C ILE A 333 4.41 -13.57 -9.94
N PHE A 334 3.71 -13.42 -11.07
CA PHE A 334 2.33 -12.93 -11.10
C PHE A 334 1.42 -13.76 -10.18
N ASN A 335 1.49 -15.08 -10.31
CA ASN A 335 0.68 -16.02 -9.53
C ASN A 335 1.02 -15.98 -8.04
N ARG A 336 2.31 -16.00 -7.70
CA ARG A 336 2.81 -15.90 -6.33
C ARG A 336 2.37 -14.61 -5.65
N ASN A 337 2.54 -13.46 -6.34
CA ASN A 337 2.13 -12.17 -5.81
C ASN A 337 0.62 -12.14 -5.55
N THR A 338 -0.18 -12.76 -6.42
CA THR A 338 -1.62 -12.90 -6.20
C THR A 338 -1.93 -13.71 -4.94
N TYR A 339 -1.33 -14.90 -4.75
CA TYR A 339 -1.55 -15.70 -3.53
C TYR A 339 -1.12 -14.96 -2.27
N ALA A 340 0.08 -14.38 -2.27
CA ALA A 340 0.60 -13.63 -1.13
C ALA A 340 -0.31 -12.45 -0.76
N THR A 341 -0.82 -11.73 -1.74
CA THR A 341 -1.74 -10.61 -1.56
C THR A 341 -3.10 -11.10 -1.02
N LEU A 342 -3.68 -12.17 -1.56
CA LEU A 342 -4.92 -12.75 -1.04
C LEU A 342 -4.77 -13.25 0.40
N GLY A 343 -3.59 -13.75 0.77
CA GLY A 343 -3.26 -14.24 2.11
C GLY A 343 -3.30 -13.19 3.21
N THR A 344 -3.29 -11.91 2.86
CA THR A 344 -3.41 -10.82 3.85
C THR A 344 -4.84 -10.51 4.27
N GLY A 345 -5.84 -11.08 3.56
CA GLY A 345 -7.26 -10.87 3.86
C GLY A 345 -7.87 -9.61 3.26
N LEU A 346 -7.19 -8.95 2.32
CA LEU A 346 -7.73 -7.78 1.61
C LEU A 346 -9.03 -8.13 0.86
N LYS A 347 -9.85 -7.11 0.57
CA LYS A 347 -11.20 -7.29 -0.02
C LYS A 347 -11.34 -6.79 -1.45
N GLY A 348 -10.27 -6.30 -2.05
CA GLY A 348 -10.25 -5.86 -3.45
C GLY A 348 -8.87 -5.94 -4.08
N LEU A 349 -8.84 -6.31 -5.34
CA LEU A 349 -7.62 -6.46 -6.13
C LEU A 349 -7.84 -5.92 -7.54
N VAL A 350 -7.05 -4.93 -7.92
CA VAL A 350 -7.08 -4.31 -9.25
C VAL A 350 -5.70 -4.46 -9.87
N TYR A 351 -5.63 -5.09 -11.02
CA TYR A 351 -4.36 -5.26 -11.75
C TYR A 351 -4.02 -4.03 -12.59
N TYR A 352 -2.74 -3.76 -12.78
CA TYR A 352 -2.26 -2.69 -13.64
C TYR A 352 -1.45 -3.28 -14.79
N GLN A 353 -1.93 -3.18 -16.07
CA GLN A 353 -3.22 -2.67 -16.56
C GLN A 353 -3.75 -3.56 -17.70
N TRP A 354 -4.97 -3.25 -18.24
CA TRP A 354 -5.54 -4.05 -19.32
C TRP A 354 -4.79 -3.91 -20.64
N ARG A 355 -4.64 -2.67 -21.15
CA ARG A 355 -3.94 -2.41 -22.43
C ARG A 355 -2.67 -1.59 -22.15
N GLY A 356 -1.56 -2.04 -22.74
CA GLY A 356 -0.27 -1.37 -22.65
C GLY A 356 -0.26 0.02 -23.27
N ASP A 357 0.65 0.85 -22.81
CA ASP A 357 0.85 2.19 -23.37
C ASP A 357 1.51 2.12 -24.76
N CYS A 358 1.25 3.12 -25.60
CA CYS A 358 1.92 3.27 -26.88
C CYS A 358 3.43 3.44 -26.68
N PRO A 359 4.27 2.85 -27.56
CA PRO A 359 5.71 3.08 -27.52
C PRO A 359 6.04 4.58 -27.63
N VAL A 360 6.80 5.09 -26.70
CA VAL A 360 7.35 6.46 -26.79
C VAL A 360 8.61 6.42 -27.66
N PRO A 361 8.73 7.25 -28.71
CA PRO A 361 9.94 7.31 -29.51
C PRO A 361 11.20 7.51 -28.65
N GLY A 362 12.22 6.69 -28.84
CA GLY A 362 13.47 6.74 -28.09
C GLY A 362 13.48 5.94 -26.77
N VAL A 363 12.39 5.35 -26.36
CA VAL A 363 12.34 4.39 -25.24
C VAL A 363 12.55 2.98 -25.79
N PRO A 364 13.57 2.21 -25.34
CA PRO A 364 13.97 0.94 -25.97
C PRO A 364 12.95 -0.20 -25.88
N TYR A 365 11.93 -0.07 -25.03
CA TYR A 365 10.85 -1.05 -24.93
C TYR A 365 9.50 -0.33 -24.91
N PRO A 366 8.53 -0.80 -25.70
CA PRO A 366 7.15 -0.46 -25.44
C PRO A 366 6.86 -0.91 -24.01
N ASN A 367 6.49 0.05 -23.18
CA ASN A 367 6.18 -0.24 -21.79
C ASN A 367 4.80 -0.92 -21.78
N SER A 368 4.77 -2.19 -22.20
CA SER A 368 3.54 -2.99 -22.25
C SER A 368 3.20 -3.43 -20.83
N CYS A 369 2.75 -2.46 -20.01
CA CYS A 369 2.21 -2.76 -18.69
C CYS A 369 0.86 -3.50 -18.77
N GLY A 370 0.40 -3.87 -19.96
CA GLY A 370 -0.92 -4.44 -20.20
C GLY A 370 -0.97 -5.95 -20.29
N LEU A 371 -2.17 -6.50 -20.10
CA LEU A 371 -2.52 -7.87 -20.54
C LEU A 371 -2.67 -7.92 -22.06
N LEU A 372 -3.02 -6.81 -22.68
CA LEU A 372 -2.93 -6.60 -24.12
C LEU A 372 -1.78 -5.63 -24.43
N ASN A 373 -1.15 -5.82 -25.57
CA ASN A 373 -0.28 -4.82 -26.17
C ASN A 373 -1.08 -3.59 -26.59
N TYR A 374 -0.41 -2.47 -26.91
CA TYR A 374 -1.09 -1.25 -27.33
C TYR A 374 -1.96 -1.43 -28.58
N ASP A 375 -1.64 -2.37 -29.46
CA ASP A 375 -2.38 -2.71 -30.68
C ASP A 375 -3.57 -3.67 -30.42
N GLY A 376 -3.79 -4.09 -29.17
CA GLY A 376 -4.86 -4.99 -28.77
C GLY A 376 -4.54 -6.48 -28.94
N THR A 377 -3.32 -6.84 -29.31
CA THR A 377 -2.90 -8.26 -29.31
C THR A 377 -2.61 -8.74 -27.88
N LYS A 378 -2.81 -10.02 -27.62
CA LYS A 378 -2.55 -10.64 -26.31
C LYS A 378 -1.07 -10.61 -25.97
N THR A 379 -0.76 -10.34 -24.71
CA THR A 379 0.57 -10.55 -24.17
C THR A 379 0.72 -11.96 -23.62
N ASN A 380 1.94 -12.34 -23.21
CA ASN A 380 2.21 -13.64 -22.58
C ASN A 380 1.42 -13.84 -21.26
N ASN A 381 1.06 -12.77 -20.54
CA ASN A 381 0.33 -12.86 -19.28
C ASN A 381 -1.20 -12.95 -19.44
N TYR A 382 -1.75 -12.80 -20.65
CA TYR A 382 -3.20 -12.73 -20.86
C TYR A 382 -3.93 -14.00 -20.42
N ASP A 383 -3.49 -15.17 -20.93
CA ASP A 383 -4.17 -16.43 -20.64
C ASP A 383 -3.93 -16.89 -19.19
N ASN A 384 -2.75 -16.58 -18.62
CA ASN A 384 -2.47 -16.77 -17.19
C ASN A 384 -3.39 -15.92 -16.31
N ALA A 385 -3.59 -14.65 -16.65
CA ALA A 385 -4.51 -13.77 -15.92
C ALA A 385 -5.96 -14.28 -15.99
N ALA A 386 -6.40 -14.82 -17.12
CA ALA A 386 -7.74 -15.39 -17.24
C ALA A 386 -7.94 -16.58 -16.29
N MET A 387 -6.94 -17.44 -16.15
CA MET A 387 -6.95 -18.56 -15.20
C MET A 387 -7.04 -18.05 -13.74
N VAL A 388 -6.22 -17.08 -13.38
CA VAL A 388 -6.19 -16.46 -12.03
C VAL A 388 -7.52 -15.79 -11.71
N VAL A 389 -8.07 -15.00 -12.63
CA VAL A 389 -9.37 -14.32 -12.47
C VAL A 389 -10.50 -15.33 -12.28
N SER A 390 -10.53 -16.42 -13.08
CA SER A 390 -11.50 -17.49 -12.91
C SER A 390 -11.42 -18.13 -11.53
N PHE A 391 -10.22 -18.35 -11.03
CA PHE A 391 -9.99 -18.91 -9.69
C PHE A 391 -10.50 -17.97 -8.59
N ILE A 392 -10.13 -16.69 -8.63
CA ILE A 392 -10.55 -15.71 -7.62
C ILE A 392 -12.09 -15.59 -7.60
N ASN A 393 -12.74 -15.59 -8.76
CA ASN A 393 -14.20 -15.55 -8.84
C ASN A 393 -14.84 -16.77 -8.17
N LYS A 394 -14.29 -17.98 -8.36
CA LYS A 394 -14.76 -19.20 -7.68
C LYS A 394 -14.55 -19.13 -6.16
N MET A 395 -13.52 -18.43 -5.72
CA MET A 395 -13.18 -18.26 -4.30
C MET A 395 -13.84 -17.03 -3.67
N SER A 396 -14.52 -16.18 -4.42
CA SER A 396 -15.04 -14.88 -3.95
C SER A 396 -15.83 -14.97 -2.65
N ASP A 397 -16.81 -15.86 -2.57
CA ASP A 397 -17.65 -16.02 -1.37
C ASP A 397 -16.84 -16.48 -0.15
N VAL A 398 -15.80 -17.29 -0.37
CA VAL A 398 -14.91 -17.74 0.70
C VAL A 398 -14.00 -16.59 1.14
N LEU A 399 -13.35 -15.88 0.22
CA LEU A 399 -12.49 -14.74 0.51
C LEU A 399 -13.24 -13.61 1.22
N MET A 400 -14.52 -13.39 0.87
CA MET A 400 -15.36 -12.38 1.52
C MET A 400 -15.85 -12.80 2.91
N SER A 401 -15.78 -14.08 3.28
CA SER A 401 -16.26 -14.61 4.55
C SER A 401 -15.17 -14.73 5.62
N VAL A 402 -13.91 -14.53 5.29
CA VAL A 402 -12.76 -14.73 6.19
C VAL A 402 -11.99 -13.44 6.43
N GLU A 403 -11.39 -13.33 7.61
CA GLU A 403 -10.53 -12.23 8.02
C GLU A 403 -9.16 -12.79 8.42
N ARG A 404 -8.17 -11.91 8.49
CA ARG A 404 -6.83 -12.25 8.96
C ARG A 404 -6.89 -12.76 10.41
N VAL A 405 -6.15 -13.81 10.69
CA VAL A 405 -5.96 -14.31 12.05
C VAL A 405 -4.88 -13.49 12.74
N HIS A 406 -5.13 -13.11 14.00
CA HIS A 406 -4.17 -12.43 14.87
C HIS A 406 -3.50 -13.44 15.77
N ASP A 407 -2.16 -13.56 15.70
CA ASP A 407 -1.38 -14.48 16.53
C ASP A 407 -0.93 -13.84 17.85
N GLY A 408 -1.29 -12.58 18.08
CA GLY A 408 -0.88 -11.81 19.25
C GLY A 408 0.55 -11.29 19.18
N VAL A 409 1.10 -11.19 17.97
CA VAL A 409 2.46 -10.72 17.68
C VAL A 409 2.39 -9.40 16.93
N GLY A 410 2.92 -8.34 17.56
CA GLY A 410 2.95 -7.00 16.99
C GLY A 410 4.36 -6.56 16.61
N LEU A 411 4.45 -5.74 15.56
CA LEU A 411 5.66 -5.03 15.16
C LEU A 411 5.35 -3.53 15.10
N LEU A 412 6.09 -2.74 15.89
CA LEU A 412 5.88 -1.30 15.95
C LEU A 412 6.42 -0.60 14.71
N HIS A 413 5.55 0.15 14.04
CA HIS A 413 5.90 1.08 12.97
C HIS A 413 6.11 2.48 13.55
N SER A 414 7.25 3.11 13.24
CA SER A 414 7.57 4.48 13.65
C SER A 414 8.17 5.26 12.48
N ASP A 415 7.42 6.20 11.95
CA ASP A 415 7.92 7.14 10.95
C ASP A 415 8.99 8.06 11.55
N PHE A 416 8.80 8.51 12.79
CA PHE A 416 9.75 9.38 13.46
C PHE A 416 11.13 8.73 13.62
N ALA A 417 11.20 7.46 14.05
CA ALA A 417 12.46 6.73 14.15
C ALA A 417 13.12 6.56 12.78
N SER A 418 12.32 6.29 11.73
CA SER A 418 12.82 6.22 10.36
C SER A 418 13.42 7.54 9.89
N PHE A 419 12.76 8.67 10.15
CA PHE A 419 13.22 10.00 9.75
C PHE A 419 14.47 10.43 10.53
N LEU A 420 14.53 10.12 11.82
CA LEU A 420 15.69 10.41 12.66
C LEU A 420 16.94 9.63 12.21
N ILE A 421 16.77 8.36 11.88
CA ILE A 421 17.84 7.50 11.36
C ILE A 421 18.26 7.97 9.96
N ASP A 422 17.33 8.40 9.12
CA ASP A 422 17.65 8.98 7.81
C ASP A 422 18.60 10.17 7.96
N ALA A 423 18.31 11.10 8.88
CA ALA A 423 19.19 12.25 9.16
C ALA A 423 20.59 11.79 9.58
N ARG A 424 20.64 10.87 10.55
CA ARG A 424 21.89 10.41 11.16
C ARG A 424 22.82 9.65 10.20
N GLU A 425 22.24 8.75 9.41
CA GLU A 425 23.01 7.86 8.53
C GLU A 425 23.34 8.47 7.16
N ASN A 426 22.68 9.58 6.80
CA ASN A 426 22.85 10.23 5.50
C ASN A 426 23.20 11.72 5.63
N SER A 427 23.82 12.12 6.74
CA SER A 427 24.23 13.50 6.97
C SER A 427 25.21 14.05 5.93
N ASP A 428 25.96 13.17 5.27
CA ASP A 428 26.90 13.49 4.17
C ASP A 428 26.24 13.54 2.79
N LYS A 429 24.95 13.19 2.68
CA LYS A 429 24.23 13.08 1.42
C LYS A 429 23.32 14.28 1.19
N GLN A 430 23.21 14.67 -0.07
CA GLN A 430 22.23 15.69 -0.48
C GLN A 430 20.80 15.18 -0.29
N CYS A 431 19.87 16.11 -0.05
CA CYS A 431 18.47 15.80 0.25
C CYS A 431 17.78 14.89 -0.78
N TYR A 432 18.13 15.01 -2.05
CA TYR A 432 17.50 14.30 -3.17
C TYR A 432 18.20 12.98 -3.56
N ASN A 433 19.16 12.51 -2.76
CA ASN A 433 19.88 11.28 -3.09
C ASN A 433 19.02 10.05 -2.77
N ASP A 434 18.66 9.28 -3.78
CA ASP A 434 17.89 8.02 -3.63
C ASP A 434 18.77 6.88 -3.04
N ASP A 435 20.12 7.02 -3.06
CA ASP A 435 21.04 6.08 -2.42
C ASP A 435 21.22 6.39 -0.92
N VAL A 436 20.12 6.36 -0.19
CA VAL A 436 20.10 6.54 1.25
C VAL A 436 20.13 5.21 1.98
N LYS A 437 20.75 5.22 3.17
CA LYS A 437 20.70 4.11 4.12
C LYS A 437 19.62 4.39 5.14
N ASN A 438 19.02 3.35 5.68
CA ASN A 438 18.11 3.47 6.81
C ASN A 438 18.13 2.15 7.58
N SER A 439 18.91 2.12 8.64
CA SER A 439 19.05 0.91 9.47
C SER A 439 17.75 0.57 10.20
N TYR A 440 16.90 1.55 10.51
CA TYR A 440 15.57 1.28 11.06
C TYR A 440 14.75 0.41 10.10
N ILE A 441 14.64 0.80 8.83
CA ILE A 441 13.90 0.01 7.83
C ILE A 441 14.52 -1.37 7.62
N THR A 442 15.85 -1.46 7.64
CA THR A 442 16.56 -2.74 7.53
C THR A 442 16.21 -3.69 8.68
N GLU A 443 16.25 -3.21 9.91
CA GLU A 443 15.96 -3.97 11.11
C GLU A 443 14.46 -4.28 11.24
N TYR A 444 13.60 -3.34 10.88
CA TYR A 444 12.16 -3.51 10.80
C TYR A 444 11.79 -4.64 9.84
N THR A 445 12.36 -4.63 8.62
CA THR A 445 12.15 -5.68 7.63
C THR A 445 12.71 -7.03 8.08
N GLN A 446 13.88 -7.03 8.72
CA GLN A 446 14.48 -8.28 9.22
C GLN A 446 13.66 -8.89 10.36
N THR A 447 13.16 -8.08 11.30
CA THR A 447 12.26 -8.55 12.37
C THR A 447 10.98 -9.15 11.80
N TYR A 448 10.37 -8.46 10.82
CA TYR A 448 9.21 -8.99 10.11
C TYR A 448 9.52 -10.34 9.45
N LYS A 449 10.65 -10.44 8.76
CA LYS A 449 11.09 -11.67 8.11
C LYS A 449 11.25 -12.81 9.11
N ASP A 450 11.91 -12.58 10.24
CA ASP A 450 12.12 -13.59 11.29
C ASP A 450 10.78 -14.14 11.82
N LEU A 451 9.81 -13.24 12.05
CA LEU A 451 8.46 -13.62 12.48
C LEU A 451 7.71 -14.42 11.39
N ARG A 452 7.85 -14.02 10.14
CA ARG A 452 7.23 -14.72 9.00
C ARG A 452 7.90 -16.07 8.72
N ASP A 453 9.19 -16.19 8.94
CA ASP A 453 9.90 -17.49 8.90
C ASP A 453 9.39 -18.42 10.02
N GLY A 454 9.02 -17.87 11.18
CA GLY A 454 8.32 -18.55 12.27
C GLY A 454 6.83 -18.83 12.00
N ARG A 455 6.30 -18.44 10.85
CA ARG A 455 4.90 -18.63 10.40
C ARG A 455 3.86 -17.78 11.13
N TYR A 456 4.26 -16.76 11.88
CA TYR A 456 3.33 -15.85 12.52
C TYR A 456 2.65 -14.91 11.50
N ASN A 457 1.37 -14.66 11.68
CA ASN A 457 0.71 -13.49 11.12
C ASN A 457 1.09 -12.28 11.97
N VAL A 458 1.83 -11.36 11.38
CA VAL A 458 2.40 -10.21 12.11
C VAL A 458 1.49 -9.01 11.96
N ASP A 459 1.04 -8.44 13.08
CA ASP A 459 0.22 -7.23 13.09
C ASP A 459 1.13 -6.00 13.18
N ILE A 460 0.99 -5.09 12.23
CA ILE A 460 1.75 -3.85 12.22
C ILE A 460 0.94 -2.79 12.95
N VAL A 461 1.54 -2.16 13.95
CA VAL A 461 0.86 -1.14 14.76
C VAL A 461 1.73 0.12 14.88
N ASN A 462 1.10 1.27 14.97
CA ASN A 462 1.75 2.50 15.39
C ASN A 462 1.42 2.83 16.86
N ALA A 463 2.10 3.82 17.41
CA ALA A 463 1.93 4.21 18.81
C ALA A 463 0.49 4.63 19.17
N GLU A 464 -0.24 5.26 18.26
CA GLU A 464 -1.63 5.71 18.46
C GLU A 464 -2.55 4.53 18.82
N HIS A 465 -2.32 3.36 18.23
CA HIS A 465 -3.17 2.18 18.36
C HIS A 465 -2.68 1.15 19.40
N LEU A 466 -1.53 1.35 20.01
CA LEU A 466 -1.03 0.45 21.06
C LEU A 466 -1.94 0.40 22.29
N ASN A 467 -2.48 1.55 22.70
CA ASN A 467 -3.30 1.65 23.90
C ASN A 467 -4.66 0.96 23.76
N SER A 468 -5.25 0.95 22.56
CA SER A 468 -6.51 0.23 22.30
C SER A 468 -6.30 -1.28 22.21
N ASN A 469 -5.14 -1.69 21.74
CA ASN A 469 -4.74 -3.10 21.53
C ASN A 469 -5.80 -3.92 20.78
N ASP A 470 -6.36 -3.37 19.72
CA ASP A 470 -7.50 -3.93 18.97
C ASP A 470 -7.17 -5.30 18.34
N PHE A 471 -5.89 -5.58 18.09
CA PHE A 471 -5.42 -6.88 17.57
C PHE A 471 -5.10 -7.91 18.67
N GLY A 472 -5.23 -7.55 19.96
CA GLY A 472 -4.92 -8.44 21.07
C GLY A 472 -3.44 -8.85 21.13
N ILE A 473 -2.55 -7.89 20.83
CA ILE A 473 -1.10 -8.10 20.86
C ILE A 473 -0.67 -8.47 22.27
N LYS A 474 0.12 -9.52 22.38
CA LYS A 474 0.74 -9.99 23.62
C LYS A 474 2.23 -9.71 23.65
N VAL A 475 2.91 -9.91 22.52
CA VAL A 475 4.33 -9.62 22.33
C VAL A 475 4.49 -8.56 21.25
N LEU A 476 5.14 -7.46 21.59
CA LEU A 476 5.45 -6.33 20.73
C LEU A 476 6.95 -6.27 20.46
N PHE A 477 7.33 -6.27 19.19
CA PHE A 477 8.70 -6.01 18.77
C PHE A 477 8.87 -4.54 18.43
N VAL A 478 9.91 -3.92 18.98
CA VAL A 478 10.20 -2.49 18.85
C VAL A 478 11.60 -2.30 18.29
N PRO A 479 11.75 -2.12 16.96
CA PRO A 479 13.02 -1.73 16.36
C PRO A 479 13.42 -0.34 16.84
N ARG A 480 14.69 -0.16 17.20
CA ARG A 480 15.26 1.15 17.54
C ARG A 480 14.46 1.97 18.57
N TYR A 481 14.09 1.35 19.69
CA TYR A 481 13.35 2.02 20.79
C TYR A 481 14.00 3.36 21.20
N GLU A 482 15.31 3.45 21.21
CA GLU A 482 16.07 4.65 21.59
C GLU A 482 15.78 5.87 20.69
N TYR A 483 15.35 5.64 19.45
CA TYR A 483 15.05 6.67 18.46
C TYR A 483 13.56 6.99 18.31
N LEU A 484 12.70 6.34 19.08
CA LEU A 484 11.28 6.68 19.13
C LEU A 484 11.07 8.10 19.67
N SER A 485 10.02 8.76 19.22
CA SER A 485 9.56 10.02 19.80
C SER A 485 9.18 9.84 21.28
N ARG A 486 9.02 10.94 21.99
CA ARG A 486 8.58 10.91 23.38
C ARG A 486 7.20 10.26 23.54
N GLU A 487 6.29 10.58 22.63
CA GLU A 487 4.93 10.04 22.61
C GLU A 487 4.92 8.53 22.32
N GLU A 488 5.74 8.11 21.36
CA GLU A 488 5.86 6.68 21.01
C GLU A 488 6.47 5.87 22.16
N LYS A 489 7.51 6.39 22.83
CA LYS A 489 8.09 5.76 24.03
C LYS A 489 7.04 5.61 25.13
N ALA A 490 6.28 6.67 25.39
CA ALA A 490 5.22 6.63 26.40
C ALA A 490 4.14 5.60 26.06
N ALA A 491 3.76 5.45 24.78
CA ALA A 491 2.80 4.44 24.36
C ALA A 491 3.33 3.01 24.55
N VAL A 492 4.61 2.76 24.21
CA VAL A 492 5.27 1.45 24.43
C VAL A 492 5.35 1.13 25.91
N ASP A 493 5.75 2.10 26.75
CA ASP A 493 5.88 1.91 28.20
C ASP A 493 4.49 1.65 28.84
N ASN A 494 3.44 2.35 28.40
CA ASN A 494 2.07 2.10 28.85
C ASN A 494 1.58 0.69 28.44
N PHE A 495 1.87 0.26 27.21
CA PHE A 495 1.57 -1.10 26.77
C PHE A 495 2.25 -2.14 27.67
N GLN A 496 3.53 -1.95 28.00
CA GLN A 496 4.26 -2.83 28.91
C GLN A 496 3.67 -2.82 30.33
N GLN A 497 3.35 -1.66 30.88
CA GLN A 497 2.72 -1.52 32.20
C GLN A 497 1.33 -2.19 32.26
N SER A 498 0.63 -2.26 31.15
CA SER A 498 -0.66 -2.94 31.02
C SER A 498 -0.54 -4.46 30.88
N GLY A 499 0.67 -5.01 31.02
CA GLY A 499 0.95 -6.44 30.93
C GLY A 499 1.37 -6.96 29.56
N GLY A 500 1.58 -6.07 28.60
CA GLY A 500 2.16 -6.40 27.30
C GLY A 500 3.65 -6.73 27.42
N ILE A 501 4.13 -7.62 26.58
CA ILE A 501 5.53 -8.04 26.55
C ILE A 501 6.24 -7.26 25.45
N VAL A 502 7.29 -6.52 25.78
CA VAL A 502 8.03 -5.68 24.82
C VAL A 502 9.45 -6.23 24.63
N TYR A 503 9.77 -6.58 23.40
CA TYR A 503 11.14 -6.89 22.98
C TYR A 503 11.72 -5.73 22.18
N ARG A 504 12.85 -5.21 22.66
CA ARG A 504 13.65 -4.18 21.99
C ARG A 504 14.76 -4.87 21.21
N LEU A 505 15.00 -4.41 19.99
CA LEU A 505 16.12 -4.89 19.20
C LEU A 505 17.42 -4.33 19.76
N VAL A 506 18.36 -5.19 20.14
CA VAL A 506 19.63 -4.80 20.81
C VAL A 506 20.79 -4.76 19.82
N GLY A 507 20.67 -5.43 18.69
CA GLY A 507 21.69 -5.41 17.65
C GLY A 507 21.38 -6.34 16.49
N THR A 508 21.91 -5.96 15.33
CA THR A 508 22.08 -6.83 14.18
C THR A 508 23.55 -7.23 14.09
N GLY A 509 23.84 -8.51 14.01
CA GLY A 509 25.19 -9.03 13.91
C GLY A 509 25.28 -10.22 12.98
N HIS A 510 26.50 -10.56 12.55
CA HIS A 510 26.73 -11.78 11.80
C HIS A 510 26.85 -12.93 12.81
N LEU A 511 25.83 -13.78 12.84
CA LEU A 511 25.89 -15.05 13.58
C LEU A 511 26.50 -16.12 12.68
N THR A 512 27.31 -17.00 13.27
CA THR A 512 27.81 -18.19 12.56
C THR A 512 26.78 -19.31 12.73
N ASN A 513 26.16 -19.75 11.63
CA ASN A 513 25.24 -20.88 11.68
C ASN A 513 26.00 -22.20 11.93
N GLY A 514 25.27 -23.30 12.17
CA GLY A 514 25.85 -24.63 12.44
C GLY A 514 26.74 -25.20 11.33
N PHE A 515 26.81 -24.55 10.17
CA PHE A 515 27.70 -24.88 9.04
C PHE A 515 28.90 -23.94 8.91
N GLY A 516 29.09 -23.00 9.84
CA GLY A 516 30.20 -22.06 9.83
C GLY A 516 30.02 -20.84 8.94
N PHE A 517 28.86 -20.65 8.32
CA PHE A 517 28.57 -19.46 7.51
C PHE A 517 28.09 -18.31 8.38
N LYS A 518 28.56 -17.10 8.09
CA LYS A 518 28.05 -15.89 8.72
C LYS A 518 26.68 -15.56 8.14
N VAL A 519 25.66 -15.53 8.99
CA VAL A 519 24.30 -15.09 8.65
C VAL A 519 23.96 -13.84 9.45
N LEU A 520 23.22 -12.93 8.85
CA LEU A 520 22.71 -11.78 9.57
C LEU A 520 21.65 -12.28 10.56
N GLY A 521 21.87 -12.00 11.84
CA GLY A 521 20.94 -12.32 12.91
C GLY A 521 20.58 -11.09 13.71
N THR A 522 19.38 -11.08 14.25
CA THR A 522 18.87 -10.05 15.15
C THR A 522 18.80 -10.61 16.56
N THR A 523 19.17 -9.82 17.55
CA THR A 523 19.08 -10.17 18.96
C THR A 523 18.10 -9.22 19.64
N TYR A 524 17.16 -9.77 20.37
CA TYR A 524 16.13 -9.04 21.08
C TYR A 524 16.34 -9.15 22.59
N ALA A 525 16.08 -8.08 23.31
CA ALA A 525 16.11 -8.07 24.75
C ALA A 525 14.79 -7.53 25.32
N ARG A 526 14.32 -8.19 26.35
CA ARG A 526 13.24 -7.76 27.23
C ARG A 526 13.85 -7.16 28.48
N TYR A 527 13.36 -6.00 28.87
CA TYR A 527 13.76 -5.29 30.08
C TYR A 527 12.59 -5.27 31.04
N GLU A 528 12.67 -6.04 32.13
CA GLU A 528 11.75 -5.97 33.26
C GLU A 528 12.58 -5.89 34.55
N ASP A 529 12.40 -4.85 35.36
CA ASP A 529 12.89 -4.71 36.74
C ASP A 529 14.30 -5.33 37.01
N SER A 530 15.28 -5.05 36.17
CA SER A 530 16.63 -5.58 36.22
C SER A 530 16.86 -7.01 35.71
N VAL A 531 15.87 -7.69 35.14
CA VAL A 531 16.05 -9.01 34.50
C VAL A 531 16.28 -8.84 33.01
N TYR A 532 17.39 -9.37 32.51
CA TYR A 532 17.76 -9.41 31.10
C TYR A 532 17.31 -10.77 30.52
N ASP A 533 16.22 -10.77 29.73
CA ASP A 533 15.87 -11.93 28.92
C ASP A 533 16.26 -11.67 27.45
N ILE A 534 17.21 -12.47 26.96
CA ILE A 534 17.71 -12.36 25.59
C ILE A 534 17.09 -13.47 24.74
N ALA A 535 16.43 -13.06 23.65
CA ALA A 535 15.99 -13.95 22.58
C ALA A 535 16.91 -13.83 21.36
N LEU A 536 17.32 -14.95 20.80
CA LEU A 536 18.23 -15.00 19.65
C LEU A 536 17.54 -14.79 18.31
N SER A 537 16.20 -14.82 18.30
CA SER A 537 15.36 -14.46 17.14
C SER A 537 14.00 -13.99 17.63
N ALA A 538 13.23 -13.36 16.75
CA ALA A 538 11.86 -12.98 17.07
C ALA A 538 10.97 -14.23 17.33
N THR A 539 11.20 -15.31 16.62
CA THR A 539 10.53 -16.60 16.85
C THR A 539 10.84 -17.15 18.25
N ASP A 540 12.12 -17.17 18.67
CA ASP A 540 12.53 -17.59 20.03
C ASP A 540 11.84 -16.74 21.11
N ALA A 541 11.73 -15.41 20.90
CA ALA A 541 11.02 -14.53 21.82
C ALA A 541 9.53 -14.89 21.96
N CYS A 542 8.86 -15.20 20.86
CA CYS A 542 7.46 -15.65 20.88
C CYS A 542 7.28 -16.96 21.62
N GLU A 543 8.12 -17.97 21.33
CA GLU A 543 8.07 -19.30 21.94
C GLU A 543 8.32 -19.24 23.45
N LYS A 544 9.31 -18.47 23.92
CA LYS A 544 9.59 -18.24 25.35
C LYS A 544 8.38 -17.68 26.11
N ASN A 545 7.51 -16.95 25.43
CA ASN A 545 6.30 -16.37 26.02
C ASN A 545 5.03 -17.19 25.72
N GLY A 546 5.19 -18.43 25.27
CA GLY A 546 4.08 -19.36 25.03
C GLY A 546 3.20 -18.98 23.85
N ILE A 547 3.70 -18.14 22.95
CA ILE A 547 3.01 -17.79 21.71
C ILE A 547 3.52 -18.71 20.61
N GLN A 548 2.60 -19.45 20.00
CA GLN A 548 2.89 -20.38 18.92
C GLN A 548 2.14 -19.97 17.67
N ALA A 549 2.79 -20.13 16.51
CA ALA A 549 2.11 -20.00 15.23
C ALA A 549 1.05 -21.10 15.10
N LYS A 550 -0.15 -20.73 14.61
CA LYS A 550 -1.27 -21.69 14.46
C LYS A 550 -1.05 -22.73 13.37
N VAL A 551 -0.11 -22.47 12.48
CA VAL A 551 0.27 -23.37 11.40
C VAL A 551 1.78 -23.50 11.35
N HIS A 552 2.29 -24.71 11.55
CA HIS A 552 3.70 -25.06 11.36
C HIS A 552 3.90 -25.62 9.96
N CYS A 553 4.98 -25.25 9.31
CA CYS A 553 5.35 -25.72 7.97
C CYS A 553 6.82 -26.12 7.98
N ASP A 554 7.12 -27.34 7.57
CA ASP A 554 8.49 -27.89 7.56
C ASP A 554 9.35 -27.35 6.41
N GLU A 555 8.73 -26.75 5.39
CA GLU A 555 9.43 -26.22 4.21
C GLU A 555 9.58 -24.69 4.28
N ARG A 556 10.84 -24.22 4.34
CA ARG A 556 11.15 -22.78 4.47
C ARG A 556 10.85 -21.95 3.23
N THR A 557 10.85 -22.57 2.05
CA THR A 557 10.56 -21.92 0.77
C THR A 557 9.06 -21.84 0.47
N VAL A 558 8.22 -22.16 1.44
CA VAL A 558 6.77 -21.98 1.38
C VAL A 558 6.33 -20.96 2.41
N GLY A 559 5.86 -19.80 1.95
CA GLY A 559 5.22 -18.80 2.80
C GLY A 559 3.82 -19.27 3.23
N VAL A 560 3.45 -19.00 4.48
CA VAL A 560 2.17 -19.43 5.07
C VAL A 560 1.44 -18.23 5.65
N GLN A 561 0.15 -18.09 5.34
CA GLN A 561 -0.75 -17.11 5.93
C GLN A 561 -2.07 -17.77 6.29
N MET A 562 -2.70 -17.34 7.38
CA MET A 562 -3.95 -17.91 7.85
C MET A 562 -5.06 -16.87 7.94
N LEU A 563 -6.23 -17.23 7.39
CA LEU A 563 -7.46 -16.45 7.49
C LEU A 563 -8.56 -17.32 8.13
N GLU A 564 -9.49 -16.70 8.85
CA GLU A 564 -10.57 -17.41 9.54
C GLU A 564 -11.89 -16.62 9.45
N GLY A 565 -13.00 -17.33 9.30
CA GLY A 565 -14.33 -16.74 9.31
C GLY A 565 -15.38 -17.62 8.63
N GLY A 566 -16.66 -17.31 8.86
CA GLY A 566 -17.76 -18.06 8.23
C GLY A 566 -17.74 -19.58 8.47
N GLY A 567 -17.18 -20.02 9.62
CA GLY A 567 -17.00 -21.44 9.93
C GLY A 567 -15.91 -22.16 9.10
N LYS A 568 -15.01 -21.42 8.49
CA LYS A 568 -13.89 -21.96 7.70
C LYS A 568 -12.57 -21.36 8.19
N LYS A 569 -11.50 -22.12 8.01
CA LYS A 569 -10.12 -21.66 8.16
C LYS A 569 -9.40 -21.86 6.82
N LEU A 570 -8.71 -20.83 6.37
CA LEU A 570 -7.93 -20.87 5.14
C LEU A 570 -6.45 -20.79 5.48
N ILE A 571 -5.68 -21.70 4.91
CA ILE A 571 -4.22 -21.59 4.88
C ILE A 571 -3.84 -21.25 3.45
N ILE A 572 -3.18 -20.12 3.27
CA ILE A 572 -2.69 -19.70 1.97
C ILE A 572 -1.20 -19.95 1.93
N LEU A 573 -0.81 -20.77 0.97
CA LEU A 573 0.58 -21.14 0.70
C LEU A 573 1.09 -20.34 -0.49
N THR A 574 2.31 -19.83 -0.37
CA THR A 574 3.00 -19.12 -1.45
C THR A 574 4.38 -19.74 -1.63
N ASN A 575 4.70 -20.22 -2.83
CA ASN A 575 6.04 -20.70 -3.13
C ASN A 575 7.01 -19.52 -3.24
N ILE A 576 7.94 -19.37 -2.31
CA ILE A 576 8.90 -18.27 -2.23
C ILE A 576 10.32 -18.65 -2.67
N ALA A 577 10.49 -19.84 -3.24
CA ALA A 577 11.78 -20.26 -3.80
C ALA A 577 12.29 -19.28 -4.85
N ALA A 578 13.59 -19.06 -4.89
CA ALA A 578 14.23 -18.13 -5.83
C ALA A 578 14.12 -18.60 -7.29
N VAL A 579 13.99 -19.88 -7.52
CA VAL A 579 13.76 -20.51 -8.82
C VAL A 579 12.40 -21.18 -8.84
N ARG A 580 11.86 -21.41 -10.04
CA ARG A 580 10.58 -22.13 -10.21
C ARG A 580 10.77 -23.61 -9.92
N GLU A 581 10.82 -23.95 -8.66
CA GLU A 581 10.83 -25.33 -8.18
C GLU A 581 9.44 -25.72 -7.69
N ARG A 582 9.11 -26.99 -7.85
CA ARG A 582 7.93 -27.56 -7.20
C ARG A 582 8.28 -27.92 -5.79
N ASN A 583 7.60 -27.32 -4.84
CA ASN A 583 7.81 -27.58 -3.43
C ASN A 583 6.75 -28.54 -2.89
N SER A 584 7.10 -29.22 -1.84
CA SER A 584 6.19 -30.05 -1.05
C SER A 584 6.40 -29.72 0.40
N CYS A 585 5.35 -29.67 1.19
CA CYS A 585 5.45 -29.39 2.60
C CYS A 585 4.48 -30.24 3.42
N LYS A 586 4.81 -30.37 4.70
CA LYS A 586 3.89 -30.86 5.72
C LYS A 586 3.48 -29.69 6.60
N LEU A 587 2.20 -29.56 6.78
CA LEU A 587 1.60 -28.55 7.65
C LEU A 587 1.06 -29.26 8.88
N LYS A 588 1.40 -28.76 10.05
CA LYS A 588 0.79 -29.16 11.32
C LYS A 588 0.01 -27.97 11.87
N VAL A 589 -1.25 -28.19 12.23
CA VAL A 589 -2.11 -27.15 12.77
C VAL A 589 -2.45 -27.45 14.24
N ASP A 590 -2.60 -26.42 15.05
CA ASP A 590 -2.85 -26.51 16.50
C ASP A 590 -4.35 -26.59 16.86
N PHE A 591 -5.22 -26.77 15.86
CA PHE A 591 -6.67 -26.80 16.05
C PHE A 591 -7.32 -27.98 15.30
N GLU A 592 -8.50 -28.38 15.75
CA GLU A 592 -9.26 -29.49 15.16
C GLU A 592 -9.96 -29.06 13.85
N PHE A 593 -10.00 -29.94 12.88
CA PHE A 593 -10.76 -29.84 11.64
C PHE A 593 -11.11 -31.24 11.10
N LYS A 594 -12.16 -31.33 10.28
CA LYS A 594 -12.63 -32.63 9.75
C LYS A 594 -12.21 -32.89 8.31
N THR A 595 -12.07 -31.85 7.51
CA THR A 595 -11.75 -31.98 6.08
C THR A 595 -10.80 -30.89 5.64
N ALA A 596 -9.92 -31.23 4.68
CA ALA A 596 -9.02 -30.32 4.01
C ALA A 596 -9.18 -30.44 2.49
N THR A 597 -9.36 -29.32 1.81
CA THR A 597 -9.40 -29.24 0.34
C THR A 597 -8.35 -28.27 -0.16
N LEU A 598 -7.59 -28.71 -1.17
CA LEU A 598 -6.59 -27.90 -1.86
C LEU A 598 -7.22 -27.21 -3.07
N HIS A 599 -6.95 -25.94 -3.22
CA HIS A 599 -7.38 -25.13 -4.36
C HIS A 599 -6.16 -24.42 -4.96
N THR A 600 -5.91 -24.66 -6.23
CA THR A 600 -4.86 -23.99 -7.01
C THR A 600 -5.47 -23.34 -8.24
N PHE A 601 -4.72 -22.53 -8.96
CA PHE A 601 -5.19 -21.95 -10.22
C PHE A 601 -5.51 -23.04 -11.26
N ASP A 602 -4.82 -24.19 -11.19
CA ASP A 602 -4.99 -25.31 -12.14
C ASP A 602 -6.10 -26.28 -11.73
N GLY A 603 -6.57 -26.25 -10.49
CA GLY A 603 -7.57 -27.21 -10.05
C GLY A 603 -7.86 -27.26 -8.55
N MET A 604 -8.58 -28.30 -8.19
CA MET A 604 -9.00 -28.58 -6.81
C MET A 604 -8.78 -30.05 -6.48
N GLY A 605 -8.28 -30.32 -5.28
CA GLY A 605 -8.05 -31.68 -4.78
C GLY A 605 -8.48 -31.84 -3.32
N LYS A 606 -8.68 -33.07 -2.90
CA LYS A 606 -8.90 -33.44 -1.49
C LYS A 606 -7.56 -33.84 -0.89
N LEU A 607 -7.24 -33.31 0.29
CA LEU A 607 -6.01 -33.63 0.99
C LEU A 607 -6.23 -34.74 2.01
N THR A 608 -5.20 -35.56 2.19
CA THR A 608 -5.15 -36.55 3.28
C THR A 608 -4.74 -35.84 4.56
N VAL A 609 -5.48 -36.14 5.61
CA VAL A 609 -5.24 -35.60 6.97
C VAL A 609 -4.93 -36.78 7.90
N THR A 610 -3.84 -36.67 8.64
CA THR A 610 -3.46 -37.65 9.67
C THR A 610 -2.95 -36.88 10.89
N ASP A 611 -3.59 -37.04 12.02
CA ASP A 611 -3.20 -36.43 13.31
C ASP A 611 -2.96 -34.90 13.24
N ASN A 612 -3.88 -34.15 12.58
CA ASN A 612 -3.77 -32.72 12.31
C ASN A 612 -2.57 -32.33 11.40
N GLU A 613 -1.96 -33.29 10.72
CA GLU A 613 -0.96 -33.06 9.68
C GLU A 613 -1.58 -33.15 8.29
N ILE A 614 -1.16 -32.23 7.42
CA ILE A 614 -1.60 -32.11 6.03
C ILE A 614 -0.36 -32.16 5.15
N SER A 615 -0.27 -33.14 4.28
CA SER A 615 0.79 -33.21 3.26
C SER A 615 0.33 -32.54 1.98
N VAL A 616 1.10 -31.59 1.50
CA VAL A 616 0.86 -30.86 0.24
C VAL A 616 2.05 -31.09 -0.67
N THR A 617 1.78 -31.57 -1.86
CA THR A 617 2.81 -31.85 -2.90
C THR A 617 2.61 -30.93 -4.11
N ASP A 618 3.66 -30.76 -4.88
CA ASP A 618 3.63 -30.04 -6.17
C ASP A 618 3.17 -28.57 -6.09
N ILE A 619 3.54 -27.85 -5.03
CA ILE A 619 3.27 -26.41 -4.92
C ILE A 619 4.16 -25.68 -5.93
N THR A 620 3.58 -25.26 -7.05
CA THR A 620 4.31 -24.54 -8.11
C THR A 620 4.40 -23.05 -7.81
N ASP A 621 3.27 -22.38 -7.60
CA ASP A 621 3.20 -20.93 -7.38
C ASP A 621 2.60 -20.63 -6.00
N GLY A 622 1.58 -21.36 -5.61
CA GLY A 622 0.89 -21.29 -4.33
C GLY A 622 -0.39 -22.11 -4.32
N ALA A 623 -1.09 -22.09 -3.20
CA ALA A 623 -2.34 -22.80 -3.01
C ALA A 623 -3.19 -22.18 -1.88
N ILE A 624 -4.50 -22.42 -1.91
CA ILE A 624 -5.41 -22.17 -0.80
C ILE A 624 -5.92 -23.51 -0.26
N ILE A 625 -5.72 -23.75 1.02
CA ILE A 625 -6.27 -24.92 1.71
C ILE A 625 -7.47 -24.44 2.52
N ILE A 626 -8.62 -25.03 2.30
CA ILE A 626 -9.84 -24.77 3.08
C ILE A 626 -10.02 -25.91 4.08
N LEU A 627 -10.02 -25.56 5.36
CA LEU A 627 -10.28 -26.45 6.48
C LEU A 627 -11.70 -26.23 7.00
N ARG A 628 -12.42 -27.33 7.32
CA ARG A 628 -13.78 -27.32 7.87
C ARG A 628 -13.93 -28.30 9.01
#